data_03c2415ec1dabc16f96347e777946889
#
_entry.id   03c2415ec1dabc16f96347e777946889
#
_cell.length_a   1.000
_cell.length_b   1.000
_cell.length_c   1.000
_cell.angle_alpha   90.00
_cell.angle_beta   90.00
_cell.angle_gamma   90.00
#
_symmetry.space_group_name_H-M   'P 1'
#
loop_
_entity.id
_entity.type
_entity.pdbx_description
1 polymer ?
#
loop_
_entity_poly.entity_id
_entity_poly.type
_entity_poly.pdbx_seq_one_letter_code
_entity_poly.pdbx_strand_id
1 'polypeptide(L)'
;MPKISKRLFSGSNHQVSKKVGMPPGSLIHIGEDHSRETEISQISYSALGVETRILDSVAALRHYQTGEAITWLNIAGLADIKAIEAIGQHFDIHRLVLEDILNTHQRPKCEHHDNFIYLVLKSLVVPESGADSAAIQGLKSGIQYQQISILLLDRLVITFEESSSSALDHIKQRLNNSSGRFRSQGSDYLAYEILDSIIDQYFEYEEYMAEQIDDVEEELLINPTNDTLIRIQRLKRELIKIRRIISPLRELLNGLLRSDSPLIHAGTHIYLRDVFDHCLRIAEMLDSYRDMTTGLLDIYISSISNRMNEIMKVLTIFASIFIPLTFITGIYGMNFDDMPELHWPWAYPALWGLFISIAGGLLVYFKRRHWL
;
A
#
# COMPACT_ATOMS: atom_id res chain seq x y z
N MET A 1 -28.27 15.27 4.58
CA MET A 1 -27.48 14.05 4.33
C MET A 1 -26.81 14.20 2.97
N PRO A 2 -25.47 14.39 2.88
CA PRO A 2 -24.78 14.45 1.60
C PRO A 2 -24.65 13.03 1.02
N LYS A 3 -24.95 12.89 -0.26
CA LYS A 3 -24.81 11.65 -1.03
C LYS A 3 -23.33 11.26 -1.05
N ILE A 4 -22.96 10.23 -0.29
CA ILE A 4 -21.64 9.59 -0.37
C ILE A 4 -21.54 8.95 -1.76
N SER A 5 -20.67 9.51 -2.56
CA SER A 5 -20.44 9.17 -3.95
C SER A 5 -19.99 7.71 -4.11
N LYS A 6 -20.67 6.99 -5.02
CA LYS A 6 -20.38 5.63 -5.48
C LYS A 6 -19.05 5.48 -6.27
N ARG A 7 -18.06 6.35 -6.09
CA ARG A 7 -16.80 6.35 -6.84
C ARG A 7 -15.67 5.49 -6.24
N LEU A 8 -15.91 4.71 -5.18
CA LEU A 8 -14.86 3.96 -4.47
C LEU A 8 -14.46 2.61 -5.08
N PHE A 9 -15.09 2.17 -6.19
CA PHE A 9 -14.80 0.87 -6.81
C PHE A 9 -14.69 0.91 -8.35
N SER A 10 -14.48 2.06 -8.98
CA SER A 10 -14.72 2.23 -10.41
C SER A 10 -13.47 2.12 -11.31
N GLY A 11 -12.26 1.94 -10.78
CA GLY A 11 -11.05 1.93 -11.62
C GLY A 11 -10.68 0.56 -12.24
N SER A 12 -10.76 -0.53 -11.48
CA SER A 12 -10.25 -1.83 -11.95
C SER A 12 -11.28 -2.75 -12.61
N ASN A 13 -12.57 -2.55 -12.35
CA ASN A 13 -13.62 -3.46 -12.87
C ASN A 13 -14.00 -3.24 -14.34
N HIS A 14 -13.66 -2.10 -14.94
CA HIS A 14 -14.09 -1.80 -16.33
C HIS A 14 -13.19 -2.44 -17.39
N GLN A 15 -11.93 -2.72 -17.08
CA GLN A 15 -10.99 -3.31 -18.04
C GLN A 15 -11.07 -4.84 -18.09
N VAL A 16 -11.29 -5.50 -16.95
CA VAL A 16 -11.51 -6.95 -16.90
C VAL A 16 -12.75 -7.37 -17.69
N SER A 17 -13.75 -6.49 -17.82
CA SER A 17 -14.97 -6.77 -18.60
C SER A 17 -14.72 -6.85 -20.13
N LYS A 18 -13.63 -6.28 -20.65
CA LYS A 18 -13.27 -6.35 -22.08
C LYS A 18 -12.95 -7.78 -22.55
N LYS A 19 -12.58 -8.66 -21.63
CA LYS A 19 -12.17 -10.05 -21.89
C LYS A 19 -13.29 -11.08 -21.74
N VAL A 20 -14.41 -10.69 -21.15
CA VAL A 20 -15.54 -11.59 -20.90
C VAL A 20 -16.12 -12.09 -22.23
N GLY A 21 -16.04 -13.41 -22.47
CA GLY A 21 -16.57 -14.05 -23.66
C GLY A 21 -15.58 -14.24 -24.82
N MET A 22 -14.30 -13.86 -24.64
CA MET A 22 -13.25 -14.13 -25.64
C MET A 22 -12.64 -15.53 -25.47
N PRO A 23 -12.13 -16.13 -26.57
CA PRO A 23 -11.45 -17.43 -26.48
C PRO A 23 -10.16 -17.32 -25.65
N PRO A 24 -9.76 -18.41 -24.94
CA PRO A 24 -8.48 -18.47 -24.26
C PRO A 24 -7.30 -18.19 -25.22
N GLY A 25 -6.27 -17.48 -24.75
CA GLY A 25 -5.13 -17.07 -25.59
C GLY A 25 -5.38 -15.80 -26.40
N SER A 26 -6.47 -15.06 -26.16
CA SER A 26 -6.73 -13.76 -26.79
C SER A 26 -5.77 -12.72 -26.22
N LEU A 27 -4.92 -12.15 -27.08
CA LEU A 27 -3.94 -11.16 -26.69
C LEU A 27 -4.58 -9.76 -26.64
N ILE A 28 -4.89 -9.30 -25.44
CA ILE A 28 -5.45 -7.97 -25.18
C ILE A 28 -4.76 -7.38 -23.97
N HIS A 29 -4.24 -6.17 -24.10
CA HIS A 29 -3.68 -5.46 -22.98
C HIS A 29 -4.78 -5.05 -21.99
N ILE A 30 -4.67 -5.50 -20.75
CA ILE A 30 -5.52 -5.15 -19.62
C ILE A 30 -4.62 -4.54 -18.56
N GLY A 31 -4.50 -3.23 -18.56
CA GLY A 31 -3.66 -2.45 -17.65
C GLY A 31 -4.02 -0.98 -17.71
N GLU A 32 -3.31 -0.15 -16.97
CA GLU A 32 -3.41 1.29 -17.14
C GLU A 32 -2.83 1.65 -18.51
N ASP A 33 -3.50 2.56 -19.19
CA ASP A 33 -3.15 2.95 -20.57
C ASP A 33 -1.91 3.88 -20.53
N HIS A 34 -0.76 3.29 -20.23
CA HIS A 34 0.52 3.97 -20.38
C HIS A 34 0.91 3.88 -21.85
N SER A 35 0.52 4.89 -22.63
CA SER A 35 0.77 5.03 -24.08
C SER A 35 2.27 5.22 -24.41
N ARG A 36 3.17 4.48 -23.77
CA ARG A 36 4.59 4.46 -24.12
C ARG A 36 4.83 3.46 -25.23
N GLU A 37 5.62 3.86 -26.21
CA GLU A 37 6.14 2.96 -27.23
C GLU A 37 6.90 1.82 -26.57
N THR A 38 6.74 0.61 -27.11
CA THR A 38 7.45 -0.58 -26.58
C THR A 38 8.93 -0.44 -26.88
N GLU A 39 9.75 -0.40 -25.86
CA GLU A 39 11.20 -0.37 -25.94
C GLU A 39 11.77 -1.75 -25.62
N ILE A 40 12.63 -2.27 -26.49
CA ILE A 40 13.31 -3.56 -26.29
C ILE A 40 14.79 -3.30 -26.08
N SER A 41 15.29 -3.60 -24.89
CA SER A 41 16.72 -3.53 -24.62
C SER A 41 17.30 -4.92 -24.39
N GLN A 42 18.43 -5.19 -25.03
CA GLN A 42 19.21 -6.40 -24.89
C GLN A 42 20.50 -6.07 -24.12
N ILE A 43 20.72 -6.77 -23.03
CA ILE A 43 21.93 -6.69 -22.22
C ILE A 43 22.59 -8.08 -22.24
N SER A 44 23.73 -8.18 -22.89
CA SER A 44 24.51 -9.41 -22.93
C SER A 44 25.75 -9.25 -22.05
N TYR A 45 25.96 -10.17 -21.13
CA TYR A 45 27.08 -10.07 -20.19
C TYR A 45 27.81 -11.40 -20.00
N SER A 46 29.08 -11.28 -19.69
CA SER A 46 29.97 -12.38 -19.30
C SER A 46 31.00 -11.88 -18.31
N ALA A 47 31.86 -12.74 -17.80
CA ALA A 47 32.99 -12.34 -16.96
C ALA A 47 33.88 -11.28 -17.61
N LEU A 48 33.92 -11.19 -18.94
CA LEU A 48 34.78 -10.29 -19.73
C LEU A 48 34.14 -8.89 -19.91
N GLY A 49 32.83 -8.75 -19.87
CA GLY A 49 32.19 -7.45 -20.09
C GLY A 49 30.67 -7.50 -20.18
N VAL A 50 30.09 -6.34 -20.40
CA VAL A 50 28.66 -6.12 -20.63
C VAL A 50 28.49 -5.35 -21.92
N GLU A 51 27.56 -5.78 -22.76
CA GLU A 51 27.15 -5.07 -23.96
C GLU A 51 25.64 -4.78 -23.85
N THR A 52 25.26 -3.52 -24.01
CA THR A 52 23.86 -3.10 -24.01
C THR A 52 23.50 -2.58 -25.40
N ARG A 53 22.38 -3.07 -25.96
CA ARG A 53 21.83 -2.63 -27.23
C ARG A 53 20.34 -2.33 -27.07
N ILE A 54 19.88 -1.26 -27.65
CA ILE A 54 18.46 -0.98 -27.85
C ILE A 54 18.10 -1.54 -29.23
N LEU A 55 17.04 -2.33 -29.31
CA LEU A 55 16.62 -2.99 -30.52
C LEU A 55 15.46 -2.18 -31.14
N ASP A 56 15.63 -1.70 -32.36
CA ASP A 56 14.63 -0.92 -33.07
C ASP A 56 13.41 -1.76 -33.49
N SER A 57 13.54 -3.09 -33.52
CA SER A 57 12.45 -4.00 -33.85
C SER A 57 12.67 -5.42 -33.35
N VAL A 58 11.56 -6.15 -33.19
CA VAL A 58 11.56 -7.59 -32.86
C VAL A 58 12.33 -8.43 -33.91
N ALA A 59 12.41 -7.96 -35.15
CA ALA A 59 13.16 -8.63 -36.21
C ALA A 59 14.67 -8.72 -35.92
N ALA A 60 15.21 -7.78 -35.14
CA ALA A 60 16.61 -7.83 -34.70
C ALA A 60 16.88 -8.98 -33.72
N LEU A 61 15.88 -9.50 -33.01
CA LEU A 61 15.99 -10.69 -32.17
C LEU A 61 16.32 -11.96 -32.95
N ARG A 62 16.04 -12.00 -34.25
CA ARG A 62 16.38 -13.18 -35.13
C ARG A 62 17.88 -13.45 -35.19
N HIS A 63 18.71 -12.50 -34.83
CA HIS A 63 20.17 -12.64 -34.81
C HIS A 63 20.70 -12.97 -33.41
N TYR A 64 19.80 -13.25 -32.43
CA TYR A 64 20.20 -13.73 -31.15
C TYR A 64 20.83 -15.11 -31.27
N GLN A 65 22.13 -15.17 -31.11
CA GLN A 65 22.88 -16.45 -31.04
C GLN A 65 23.06 -16.79 -29.55
N THR A 66 22.72 -18.03 -29.22
CA THR A 66 23.05 -18.64 -27.92
C THR A 66 24.56 -18.80 -27.81
N GLY A 67 25.24 -17.75 -27.35
CA GLY A 67 26.68 -17.76 -27.05
C GLY A 67 26.95 -18.21 -25.61
N GLU A 68 28.20 -18.15 -25.17
CA GLU A 68 28.57 -18.40 -23.78
C GLU A 68 28.08 -17.28 -22.81
N ALA A 69 27.70 -16.12 -23.32
CA ALA A 69 27.20 -14.98 -22.54
C ALA A 69 25.76 -15.23 -22.05
N ILE A 70 25.45 -14.70 -20.87
CA ILE A 70 24.07 -14.57 -20.38
C ILE A 70 23.43 -13.38 -21.06
N THR A 71 22.20 -13.52 -21.51
CA THR A 71 21.45 -12.43 -22.11
C THR A 71 20.23 -12.08 -21.29
N TRP A 72 20.00 -10.80 -21.12
CA TRP A 72 18.79 -10.23 -20.54
C TRP A 72 18.08 -9.40 -21.60
N LEU A 73 16.85 -9.79 -21.95
CA LEU A 73 15.96 -9.02 -22.80
C LEU A 73 14.95 -8.30 -21.89
N ASN A 74 14.97 -6.99 -21.87
CA ASN A 74 14.00 -6.21 -21.14
C ASN A 74 13.05 -5.52 -22.13
N ILE A 75 11.76 -5.78 -21.97
CA ILE A 75 10.67 -5.21 -22.76
C ILE A 75 9.88 -4.26 -21.89
N ALA A 76 10.05 -2.97 -22.09
CA ALA A 76 9.34 -1.90 -21.39
C ALA A 76 8.22 -1.35 -22.29
N GLY A 77 6.99 -1.36 -21.76
CA GLY A 77 5.79 -1.02 -22.53
C GLY A 77 5.12 -2.23 -23.20
N LEU A 78 3.86 -2.47 -22.83
CA LEU A 78 3.08 -3.61 -23.29
C LEU A 78 2.01 -3.22 -24.32
N ALA A 79 2.09 -2.01 -24.89
CA ALA A 79 1.10 -1.50 -25.83
C ALA A 79 1.19 -2.17 -27.21
N ASP A 80 2.39 -2.55 -27.68
CA ASP A 80 2.57 -3.24 -28.97
C ASP A 80 2.37 -4.76 -28.84
N ILE A 81 1.11 -5.17 -28.94
CA ILE A 81 0.72 -6.59 -28.89
C ILE A 81 1.43 -7.43 -29.97
N LYS A 82 1.71 -6.84 -31.14
CA LYS A 82 2.38 -7.56 -32.25
C LYS A 82 3.84 -7.85 -31.89
N ALA A 83 4.52 -6.91 -31.25
CA ALA A 83 5.88 -7.15 -30.78
C ALA A 83 5.92 -8.28 -29.76
N ILE A 84 4.98 -8.29 -28.80
CA ILE A 84 4.88 -9.36 -27.79
C ILE A 84 4.54 -10.72 -28.42
N GLU A 85 3.62 -10.75 -29.38
CA GLU A 85 3.29 -11.98 -30.10
C GLU A 85 4.49 -12.51 -30.92
N ALA A 86 5.27 -11.61 -31.53
CA ALA A 86 6.47 -11.99 -32.28
C ALA A 86 7.58 -12.54 -31.36
N ILE A 87 7.75 -11.98 -30.14
CA ILE A 87 8.64 -12.51 -29.11
C ILE A 87 8.15 -13.90 -28.70
N GLY A 88 6.86 -14.07 -28.46
CA GLY A 88 6.26 -15.35 -28.10
C GLY A 88 6.51 -16.43 -29.14
N GLN A 89 6.38 -16.10 -30.43
CA GLN A 89 6.67 -17.03 -31.54
C GLN A 89 8.16 -17.35 -31.65
N HIS A 90 9.04 -16.39 -31.38
CA HIS A 90 10.49 -16.58 -31.47
C HIS A 90 11.03 -17.54 -30.40
N PHE A 91 10.50 -17.42 -29.16
CA PHE A 91 10.95 -18.22 -28.01
C PHE A 91 10.02 -19.38 -27.65
N ASP A 92 9.07 -19.73 -28.53
CA ASP A 92 8.08 -20.78 -28.33
C ASP A 92 7.29 -20.67 -27.01
N ILE A 93 6.86 -19.43 -26.69
CA ILE A 93 6.09 -19.15 -25.50
C ILE A 93 4.61 -19.37 -25.76
N HIS A 94 3.98 -20.21 -24.93
CA HIS A 94 2.57 -20.54 -25.10
C HIS A 94 1.68 -19.30 -25.03
N ARG A 95 0.63 -19.21 -25.87
CA ARG A 95 -0.26 -18.03 -25.96
C ARG A 95 -0.94 -17.65 -24.65
N LEU A 96 -1.22 -18.59 -23.76
CA LEU A 96 -1.77 -18.30 -22.43
C LEU A 96 -0.79 -17.53 -21.54
N VAL A 97 0.52 -17.80 -21.66
CA VAL A 97 1.55 -17.03 -20.92
C VAL A 97 1.61 -15.60 -21.45
N LEU A 98 1.56 -15.41 -22.78
CA LEU A 98 1.49 -14.07 -23.37
C LEU A 98 0.23 -13.31 -22.96
N GLU A 99 -0.91 -14.02 -22.86
CA GLU A 99 -2.15 -13.48 -22.35
C GLU A 99 -1.98 -12.97 -20.90
N ASP A 100 -1.28 -13.72 -20.06
CA ASP A 100 -1.02 -13.37 -18.67
C ASP A 100 0.00 -12.23 -18.53
N ILE A 101 0.99 -12.15 -19.40
CA ILE A 101 1.92 -11.00 -19.51
C ILE A 101 1.15 -9.72 -19.81
N LEU A 102 0.20 -9.77 -20.76
CA LEU A 102 -0.63 -8.63 -21.16
C LEU A 102 -1.71 -8.27 -20.14
N ASN A 103 -2.03 -9.18 -19.20
CA ASN A 103 -2.96 -8.94 -18.12
C ASN A 103 -2.22 -8.47 -16.86
N THR A 104 -2.03 -7.18 -16.73
CA THR A 104 -1.23 -6.58 -15.66
C THR A 104 -1.92 -6.57 -14.28
N HIS A 105 -3.05 -7.26 -14.13
CA HIS A 105 -3.74 -7.47 -12.84
C HIS A 105 -3.53 -8.87 -12.24
N GLN A 106 -2.60 -9.65 -12.78
CA GLN A 106 -2.26 -10.96 -12.23
C GLN A 106 -1.72 -10.88 -10.80
N ARG A 107 -1.93 -11.94 -10.03
CA ARG A 107 -1.27 -12.11 -8.73
C ARG A 107 0.14 -12.66 -8.94
N PRO A 108 1.07 -12.41 -8.03
CA PRO A 108 2.34 -13.11 -8.06
C PRO A 108 2.15 -14.61 -8.17
N LYS A 109 2.86 -15.22 -9.11
CA LYS A 109 2.80 -16.68 -9.37
C LYS A 109 4.08 -17.17 -10.01
N CYS A 110 4.34 -18.47 -9.84
CA CYS A 110 5.40 -19.20 -10.49
C CYS A 110 4.79 -20.38 -11.26
N GLU A 111 5.12 -20.52 -12.53
CA GLU A 111 4.69 -21.62 -13.38
C GLU A 111 5.91 -22.26 -14.03
N HIS A 112 6.00 -23.59 -13.94
CA HIS A 112 7.08 -24.35 -14.56
C HIS A 112 6.60 -24.88 -15.90
N HIS A 113 7.37 -24.57 -16.95
CA HIS A 113 7.19 -25.12 -18.31
C HIS A 113 8.42 -25.93 -18.66
N ASP A 114 8.35 -26.70 -19.75
CA ASP A 114 9.44 -27.62 -20.17
C ASP A 114 10.76 -26.86 -20.42
N ASN A 115 10.70 -25.65 -21.01
CA ASN A 115 11.86 -24.90 -21.46
C ASN A 115 12.12 -23.62 -20.67
N PHE A 116 11.19 -23.19 -19.79
CA PHE A 116 11.31 -21.95 -18.99
C PHE A 116 10.51 -22.01 -17.71
N ILE A 117 10.88 -21.13 -16.78
CA ILE A 117 10.09 -20.81 -15.59
C ILE A 117 9.47 -19.43 -15.80
N TYR A 118 8.15 -19.33 -15.64
CA TYR A 118 7.40 -18.08 -15.72
C TYR A 118 7.08 -17.56 -14.34
N LEU A 119 7.49 -16.31 -14.08
CA LEU A 119 7.24 -15.62 -12.81
C LEU A 119 6.46 -14.33 -13.06
N VAL A 120 5.46 -14.09 -12.25
CA VAL A 120 4.73 -12.82 -12.21
C VAL A 120 4.97 -12.17 -10.86
N LEU A 121 5.41 -10.93 -10.88
CA LEU A 121 5.74 -10.13 -9.71
C LEU A 121 5.00 -8.80 -9.74
N LYS A 122 4.95 -8.12 -8.60
CA LYS A 122 4.51 -6.75 -8.48
C LYS A 122 5.65 -5.90 -7.94
N SER A 123 6.11 -4.95 -8.72
CA SER A 123 7.08 -3.94 -8.30
C SER A 123 6.31 -2.72 -7.80
N LEU A 124 6.77 -2.10 -6.73
CA LEU A 124 6.22 -0.85 -6.24
C LEU A 124 6.67 0.29 -7.15
N VAL A 125 5.76 1.20 -7.48
CA VAL A 125 6.11 2.43 -8.18
C VAL A 125 6.46 3.45 -7.09
N VAL A 126 7.76 3.61 -6.85
CA VAL A 126 8.27 4.67 -5.98
C VAL A 126 8.35 5.93 -6.84
N PRO A 127 7.69 7.04 -6.49
CA PRO A 127 7.84 8.30 -7.20
C PRO A 127 9.30 8.73 -7.17
N GLU A 128 9.85 9.11 -8.32
CA GLU A 128 11.24 9.58 -8.41
C GLU A 128 11.50 10.70 -7.40
N SER A 129 12.50 10.51 -6.56
CA SER A 129 12.92 11.45 -5.52
C SER A 129 13.51 12.70 -6.17
N GLY A 130 12.66 13.68 -6.43
CA GLY A 130 13.06 14.97 -7.02
C GLY A 130 12.11 16.12 -6.67
N ALA A 131 10.95 15.81 -6.11
CA ALA A 131 10.00 16.81 -5.64
C ALA A 131 9.44 16.35 -4.28
N ASP A 132 10.04 16.85 -3.21
CA ASP A 132 9.61 16.57 -1.82
C ASP A 132 8.11 16.73 -1.56
N SER A 133 7.42 17.47 -2.43
CA SER A 133 5.96 17.63 -2.38
C SER A 133 5.19 16.64 -3.26
N ALA A 134 5.76 16.15 -4.37
CA ALA A 134 5.06 15.27 -5.31
C ALA A 134 5.14 13.80 -4.91
N ALA A 135 6.25 13.37 -4.32
CA ALA A 135 6.41 12.04 -3.75
C ALA A 135 5.43 11.82 -2.59
N ILE A 136 5.34 12.79 -1.66
CA ILE A 136 4.38 12.78 -0.55
C ILE A 136 2.93 12.88 -1.05
N GLN A 137 2.66 13.60 -2.15
CA GLN A 137 1.32 13.64 -2.77
C GLN A 137 0.98 12.36 -3.53
N GLY A 138 1.93 11.70 -4.17
CA GLY A 138 1.76 10.39 -4.79
C GLY A 138 1.40 9.31 -3.76
N LEU A 139 2.09 9.29 -2.63
CA LEU A 139 1.78 8.41 -1.48
C LEU A 139 0.43 8.74 -0.84
N LYS A 140 -0.05 9.99 -0.91
CA LYS A 140 -1.42 10.37 -0.49
C LYS A 140 -2.51 9.76 -1.38
N SER A 141 -2.22 9.39 -2.62
CA SER A 141 -3.16 8.67 -3.51
C SER A 141 -3.20 7.16 -3.29
N GLY A 142 -2.29 6.62 -2.47
CA GLY A 142 -2.16 5.19 -2.17
C GLY A 142 -1.09 4.51 -3.01
N ILE A 143 -0.73 3.27 -2.63
CA ILE A 143 0.30 2.48 -3.30
C ILE A 143 -0.08 2.27 -4.75
N GLN A 144 0.86 2.57 -5.63
CA GLN A 144 0.86 2.14 -7.04
C GLN A 144 1.84 1.00 -7.21
N TYR A 145 1.49 0.02 -8.01
CA TYR A 145 2.34 -1.11 -8.36
C TYR A 145 2.14 -1.46 -9.82
N GLN A 146 3.22 -1.90 -10.44
CA GLN A 146 3.21 -2.41 -11.80
C GLN A 146 3.58 -3.89 -11.82
N GLN A 147 3.14 -4.59 -12.87
CA GLN A 147 3.49 -5.97 -13.07
C GLN A 147 4.85 -6.08 -13.76
N ILE A 148 5.69 -6.97 -13.22
CA ILE A 148 6.89 -7.47 -13.90
C ILE A 148 6.71 -8.95 -14.13
N SER A 149 6.76 -9.35 -15.39
CA SER A 149 6.73 -10.75 -15.80
C SER A 149 8.13 -11.19 -16.21
N ILE A 150 8.60 -12.32 -15.69
CA ILE A 150 9.94 -12.85 -15.95
C ILE A 150 9.81 -14.24 -16.57
N LEU A 151 10.52 -14.45 -17.66
CA LEU A 151 10.76 -15.77 -18.23
C LEU A 151 12.23 -16.12 -18.01
N LEU A 152 12.47 -17.15 -17.20
CA LEU A 152 13.80 -17.68 -16.94
C LEU A 152 14.03 -18.87 -17.85
N LEU A 153 14.99 -18.77 -18.77
CA LEU A 153 15.43 -19.80 -19.67
C LEU A 153 16.91 -20.12 -19.41
N ASP A 154 17.41 -21.15 -20.06
CA ASP A 154 18.85 -21.41 -20.04
C ASP A 154 19.59 -20.22 -20.68
N ARG A 155 20.53 -19.62 -19.95
CA ARG A 155 21.32 -18.44 -20.33
C ARG A 155 20.55 -17.20 -20.83
N LEU A 156 19.23 -17.15 -20.64
CA LEU A 156 18.39 -16.03 -21.06
C LEU A 156 17.36 -15.70 -19.98
N VAL A 157 17.24 -14.43 -19.68
CA VAL A 157 16.12 -13.88 -18.90
C VAL A 157 15.37 -12.90 -19.77
N ILE A 158 14.05 -13.02 -19.85
CA ILE A 158 13.19 -12.04 -20.53
C ILE A 158 12.30 -11.40 -19.49
N THR A 159 12.33 -10.08 -19.41
CA THR A 159 11.44 -9.32 -18.52
C THR A 159 10.48 -8.47 -19.32
N PHE A 160 9.22 -8.45 -18.88
CA PHE A 160 8.17 -7.59 -19.42
C PHE A 160 7.67 -6.68 -18.31
N GLU A 161 7.66 -5.37 -18.54
CA GLU A 161 7.19 -4.36 -17.61
C GLU A 161 6.26 -3.36 -18.30
N GLU A 162 5.26 -2.84 -17.57
CA GLU A 162 4.32 -1.84 -18.10
C GLU A 162 5.01 -0.52 -18.41
N SER A 163 5.96 -0.15 -17.56
CA SER A 163 6.82 1.03 -17.71
C SER A 163 8.16 0.74 -17.06
N SER A 164 9.20 1.47 -17.42
CA SER A 164 10.53 1.31 -16.82
C SER A 164 10.44 1.38 -15.30
N SER A 165 11.01 0.39 -14.61
CA SER A 165 10.97 0.28 -13.15
C SER A 165 12.35 0.59 -12.54
N SER A 166 12.34 1.27 -11.40
CA SER A 166 13.57 1.56 -10.64
C SER A 166 14.29 0.28 -10.21
N ALA A 167 13.56 -0.78 -9.90
CA ALA A 167 14.13 -2.07 -9.53
C ALA A 167 15.03 -2.63 -10.65
N LEU A 168 14.53 -2.66 -11.90
CA LEU A 168 15.31 -3.16 -13.03
C LEU A 168 16.45 -2.21 -13.43
N ASP A 169 16.25 -0.91 -13.29
CA ASP A 169 17.30 0.07 -13.60
C ASP A 169 18.47 -0.02 -12.62
N HIS A 170 18.24 -0.29 -11.36
CA HIS A 170 19.31 -0.57 -10.38
C HIS A 170 20.16 -1.78 -10.78
N ILE A 171 19.51 -2.84 -11.27
CA ILE A 171 20.22 -4.05 -11.73
C ILE A 171 21.04 -3.75 -12.98
N LYS A 172 20.50 -2.99 -13.96
CA LYS A 172 21.25 -2.54 -15.13
C LYS A 172 22.50 -1.76 -14.74
N GLN A 173 22.38 -0.86 -13.76
CA GLN A 173 23.51 -0.10 -13.23
C GLN A 173 24.53 -1.02 -12.51
N ARG A 174 24.07 -1.96 -11.70
CA ARG A 174 24.95 -2.94 -11.03
C ARG A 174 25.70 -3.80 -12.03
N LEU A 175 25.05 -4.29 -13.08
CA LEU A 175 25.69 -5.04 -14.17
C LEU A 175 26.80 -4.23 -14.86
N ASN A 176 26.57 -2.93 -15.10
CA ASN A 176 27.55 -2.07 -15.73
C ASN A 176 28.72 -1.75 -14.79
N ASN A 177 28.48 -1.59 -13.50
CA ASN A 177 29.50 -1.16 -12.52
C ASN A 177 30.23 -2.31 -11.84
N SER A 178 29.66 -3.53 -11.81
CA SER A 178 30.27 -4.64 -11.08
C SER A 178 31.39 -5.30 -11.88
N SER A 179 32.54 -5.42 -11.25
CA SER A 179 33.63 -6.25 -11.71
C SER A 179 33.54 -7.62 -11.06
N GLY A 180 33.14 -8.63 -11.81
CA GLY A 180 33.45 -9.99 -11.48
C GLY A 180 32.29 -10.89 -11.05
N ARG A 181 31.82 -10.88 -9.80
CA ARG A 181 31.00 -11.97 -9.25
C ARG A 181 29.60 -12.08 -9.88
N PHE A 182 28.90 -10.98 -10.06
CA PHE A 182 27.58 -10.97 -10.67
C PHE A 182 27.62 -11.49 -12.11
N ARG A 183 28.61 -11.01 -12.90
CA ARG A 183 28.73 -11.38 -14.32
C ARG A 183 29.20 -12.81 -14.57
N SER A 184 29.71 -13.50 -13.54
CA SER A 184 30.14 -14.89 -13.62
C SER A 184 29.06 -15.90 -13.24
N GLN A 185 27.87 -15.44 -12.85
CA GLN A 185 26.73 -16.27 -12.47
C GLN A 185 25.78 -16.53 -13.64
N GLY A 186 24.87 -17.50 -13.48
CA GLY A 186 23.89 -17.91 -14.49
C GLY A 186 22.69 -16.95 -14.63
N SER A 187 21.80 -17.31 -15.55
CA SER A 187 20.51 -16.61 -15.75
C SER A 187 19.62 -16.67 -14.51
N ASP A 188 19.66 -17.76 -13.77
CA ASP A 188 18.97 -17.95 -12.49
C ASP A 188 19.41 -16.96 -11.42
N TYR A 189 20.70 -16.61 -11.38
CA TYR A 189 21.19 -15.57 -10.48
C TYR A 189 20.66 -14.18 -10.86
N LEU A 190 20.56 -13.88 -12.16
CA LEU A 190 19.91 -12.65 -12.62
C LEU A 190 18.44 -12.60 -12.21
N ALA A 191 17.72 -13.69 -12.35
CA ALA A 191 16.32 -13.78 -11.91
C ALA A 191 16.20 -13.59 -10.40
N TYR A 192 17.13 -14.15 -9.59
CA TYR A 192 17.23 -13.89 -8.16
C TYR A 192 17.45 -12.40 -7.88
N GLU A 193 18.40 -11.74 -8.53
CA GLU A 193 18.70 -10.30 -8.33
C GLU A 193 17.46 -9.41 -8.63
N ILE A 194 16.66 -9.80 -9.62
CA ILE A 194 15.40 -9.09 -9.92
C ILE A 194 14.39 -9.31 -8.79
N LEU A 195 14.27 -10.54 -8.27
CA LEU A 195 13.40 -10.85 -7.14
C LEU A 195 13.81 -10.07 -5.89
N ASP A 196 15.11 -10.07 -5.57
CA ASP A 196 15.70 -9.39 -4.44
C ASP A 196 15.44 -7.87 -4.50
N SER A 197 15.75 -7.25 -5.64
CA SER A 197 15.51 -5.81 -5.84
C SER A 197 14.03 -5.41 -5.71
N ILE A 198 13.10 -6.28 -6.11
CA ILE A 198 11.66 -6.05 -5.93
C ILE A 198 11.28 -6.18 -4.46
N ILE A 199 11.86 -7.13 -3.73
CA ILE A 199 11.57 -7.33 -2.31
C ILE A 199 12.17 -6.20 -1.47
N ASP A 200 13.32 -5.67 -1.84
CA ASP A 200 13.91 -4.49 -1.20
C ASP A 200 12.97 -3.27 -1.23
N GLN A 201 12.23 -3.07 -2.33
CA GLN A 201 11.21 -2.02 -2.39
C GLN A 201 10.09 -2.22 -1.35
N TYR A 202 9.78 -3.46 -1.00
CA TYR A 202 8.77 -3.72 0.04
C TYR A 202 9.31 -3.43 1.44
N PHE A 203 10.61 -3.54 1.70
CA PHE A 203 11.22 -3.08 2.94
C PHE A 203 11.15 -1.56 3.08
N GLU A 204 11.50 -0.81 2.03
CA GLU A 204 11.38 0.65 2.03
C GLU A 204 9.92 1.08 2.31
N TYR A 205 8.97 0.37 1.71
CA TYR A 205 7.57 0.65 1.95
C TYR A 205 7.11 0.25 3.37
N GLU A 206 7.64 -0.83 3.93
CA GLU A 206 7.37 -1.26 5.30
C GLU A 206 7.82 -0.19 6.29
N GLU A 207 9.02 0.34 6.13
CA GLU A 207 9.55 1.44 6.94
C GLU A 207 8.67 2.70 6.86
N TYR A 208 8.26 3.09 5.65
CA TYR A 208 7.30 4.18 5.46
C TYR A 208 5.97 3.92 6.20
N MET A 209 5.45 2.69 6.16
CA MET A 209 4.19 2.35 6.86
C MET A 209 4.35 2.43 8.38
N ALA A 210 5.51 2.03 8.92
CA ALA A 210 5.82 2.18 10.34
C ALA A 210 5.73 3.64 10.78
N GLU A 211 6.43 4.53 10.07
CA GLU A 211 6.40 5.97 10.35
C GLU A 211 4.98 6.55 10.30
N GLN A 212 4.17 6.12 9.30
CA GLN A 212 2.79 6.61 9.20
C GLN A 212 1.89 6.12 10.33
N ILE A 213 2.15 4.94 10.89
CA ILE A 213 1.42 4.38 12.03
C ILE A 213 1.80 5.17 13.30
N ASP A 214 3.09 5.41 13.50
CA ASP A 214 3.62 6.16 14.66
C ASP A 214 3.08 7.60 14.66
N ASP A 215 3.09 8.29 13.52
CA ASP A 215 2.50 9.63 13.37
C ASP A 215 1.02 9.68 13.75
N VAL A 216 0.25 8.66 13.35
CA VAL A 216 -1.18 8.58 13.67
C VAL A 216 -1.39 8.26 15.14
N GLU A 217 -0.53 7.45 15.75
CA GLU A 217 -0.58 7.16 17.18
C GLU A 217 -0.33 8.41 18.01
N GLU A 218 0.69 9.21 17.68
CA GLU A 218 0.98 10.48 18.35
C GLU A 218 -0.19 11.44 18.22
N GLU A 219 -0.76 11.60 17.02
CA GLU A 219 -1.93 12.45 16.79
C GLU A 219 -3.13 12.02 17.66
N LEU A 220 -3.36 10.70 17.79
CA LEU A 220 -4.44 10.15 18.62
C LEU A 220 -4.30 10.48 20.09
N LEU A 221 -3.08 10.47 20.60
CA LEU A 221 -2.80 10.76 22.01
C LEU A 221 -2.99 12.25 22.33
N ILE A 222 -2.70 13.14 21.37
CA ILE A 222 -2.76 14.59 21.59
C ILE A 222 -4.18 15.12 21.34
N ASN A 223 -4.73 14.92 20.16
CA ASN A 223 -6.05 15.46 19.78
C ASN A 223 -6.68 14.68 18.62
N PRO A 224 -7.40 13.60 18.88
CA PRO A 224 -8.05 12.81 17.84
C PRO A 224 -9.11 13.60 17.09
N THR A 225 -8.99 13.60 15.77
CA THR A 225 -9.91 14.30 14.85
C THR A 225 -10.60 13.31 13.91
N ASN A 226 -11.56 13.80 13.09
CA ASN A 226 -12.14 12.98 12.04
C ASN A 226 -11.10 12.62 10.94
N ASP A 227 -10.13 13.49 10.72
CA ASP A 227 -9.04 13.24 9.77
C ASP A 227 -8.12 12.11 10.24
N THR A 228 -7.88 12.02 11.55
CA THR A 228 -7.16 10.89 12.17
C THR A 228 -7.85 9.55 11.87
N LEU A 229 -9.18 9.50 11.99
CA LEU A 229 -9.96 8.30 11.62
C LEU A 229 -9.79 7.93 10.13
N ILE A 230 -9.83 8.94 9.25
CA ILE A 230 -9.64 8.72 7.81
C ILE A 230 -8.24 8.17 7.52
N ARG A 231 -7.20 8.68 8.21
CA ARG A 231 -5.82 8.18 8.11
C ARG A 231 -5.73 6.72 8.55
N ILE A 232 -6.26 6.36 9.72
CA ILE A 232 -6.31 4.97 10.20
C ILE A 232 -6.96 4.04 9.17
N GLN A 233 -8.11 4.43 8.62
CA GLN A 233 -8.81 3.64 7.62
C GLN A 233 -8.03 3.51 6.30
N ARG A 234 -7.24 4.53 5.95
CA ARG A 234 -6.36 4.48 4.77
C ARG A 234 -5.24 3.48 5.01
N LEU A 235 -4.50 3.59 6.13
CA LEU A 235 -3.45 2.65 6.51
C LEU A 235 -3.93 1.21 6.49
N LYS A 236 -5.10 0.94 7.08
CA LYS A 236 -5.70 -0.39 7.06
C LYS A 236 -5.96 -0.92 5.64
N ARG A 237 -6.42 -0.07 4.73
CA ARG A 237 -6.64 -0.45 3.32
C ARG A 237 -5.35 -0.73 2.58
N GLU A 238 -4.32 0.08 2.83
CA GLU A 238 -3.00 -0.10 2.21
C GLU A 238 -2.35 -1.41 2.68
N LEU A 239 -2.38 -1.71 3.98
CA LEU A 239 -1.91 -2.99 4.53
C LEU A 239 -2.61 -4.21 3.91
N ILE A 240 -3.93 -4.11 3.66
CA ILE A 240 -4.68 -5.18 2.98
C ILE A 240 -4.22 -5.35 1.53
N LYS A 241 -3.93 -4.27 0.82
CA LYS A 241 -3.44 -4.34 -0.57
C LYS A 241 -2.09 -5.03 -0.66
N ILE A 242 -1.13 -4.60 0.16
CA ILE A 242 0.22 -5.21 0.18
C ILE A 242 0.15 -6.68 0.57
N ARG A 243 -0.62 -7.02 1.58
CA ARG A 243 -0.79 -8.42 1.99
C ARG A 243 -1.28 -9.33 0.86
N ARG A 244 -2.16 -8.81 -0.01
CA ARG A 244 -2.64 -9.53 -1.21
C ARG A 244 -1.54 -9.80 -2.24
N ILE A 245 -0.42 -9.09 -2.16
CA ILE A 245 0.75 -9.27 -3.01
C ILE A 245 1.77 -10.17 -2.31
N ILE A 246 2.10 -9.88 -1.07
CA ILE A 246 3.14 -10.59 -0.30
C ILE A 246 2.75 -12.06 -0.06
N SER A 247 1.48 -12.36 0.23
CA SER A 247 1.07 -13.76 0.45
C SER A 247 1.31 -14.67 -0.77
N PRO A 248 0.87 -14.31 -1.99
CA PRO A 248 1.21 -15.11 -3.18
C PRO A 248 2.69 -15.06 -3.54
N LEU A 249 3.41 -13.96 -3.26
CA LEU A 249 4.85 -13.86 -3.48
C LEU A 249 5.63 -14.88 -2.64
N ARG A 250 5.23 -15.06 -1.39
CA ARG A 250 5.80 -16.11 -0.52
C ARG A 250 5.56 -17.52 -1.09
N GLU A 251 4.37 -17.78 -1.65
CA GLU A 251 4.06 -19.06 -2.31
C GLU A 251 4.92 -19.26 -3.56
N LEU A 252 5.11 -18.22 -4.36
CA LEU A 252 5.99 -18.20 -5.52
C LEU A 252 7.43 -18.59 -5.13
N LEU A 253 8.00 -17.90 -4.12
CA LEU A 253 9.37 -18.16 -3.66
C LEU A 253 9.52 -19.56 -3.09
N ASN A 254 8.54 -20.05 -2.33
CA ASN A 254 8.53 -21.43 -1.85
C ASN A 254 8.46 -22.45 -3.00
N GLY A 255 7.72 -22.12 -4.08
CA GLY A 255 7.70 -22.91 -5.31
C GLY A 255 9.07 -22.98 -5.98
N LEU A 256 9.78 -21.87 -6.10
CA LEU A 256 11.13 -21.81 -6.65
C LEU A 256 12.15 -22.61 -5.80
N LEU A 257 12.08 -22.48 -4.47
CA LEU A 257 12.97 -23.21 -3.56
C LEU A 257 12.82 -24.72 -3.63
N ARG A 258 11.62 -25.20 -3.95
CA ARG A 258 11.31 -26.64 -4.08
C ARG A 258 11.43 -27.15 -5.52
N SER A 259 11.83 -26.29 -6.44
CA SER A 259 11.93 -26.65 -7.84
C SER A 259 13.14 -27.54 -8.09
N ASP A 260 12.92 -28.67 -8.74
CA ASP A 260 13.96 -29.54 -9.26
C ASP A 260 14.35 -29.19 -10.72
N SER A 261 13.96 -27.99 -11.18
CA SER A 261 14.25 -27.53 -12.54
C SER A 261 15.74 -27.34 -12.75
N PRO A 262 16.30 -27.85 -13.85
CA PRO A 262 17.71 -27.65 -14.19
C PRO A 262 18.07 -26.18 -14.47
N LEU A 263 17.07 -25.33 -14.63
CA LEU A 263 17.24 -23.89 -14.82
C LEU A 263 17.65 -23.15 -13.54
N ILE A 264 17.56 -23.79 -12.36
CA ILE A 264 17.97 -23.22 -11.08
C ILE A 264 19.16 -24.02 -10.56
N HIS A 265 20.32 -23.38 -10.52
CA HIS A 265 21.54 -24.02 -10.04
C HIS A 265 21.57 -24.12 -8.50
N ALA A 266 22.21 -25.15 -7.99
CA ALA A 266 22.35 -25.38 -6.54
C ALA A 266 22.92 -24.17 -5.79
N GLY A 267 23.84 -23.42 -6.41
CA GLY A 267 24.43 -22.22 -5.85
C GLY A 267 23.44 -21.07 -5.63
N THR A 268 22.39 -20.98 -6.44
CA THR A 268 21.37 -19.94 -6.40
C THR A 268 20.32 -20.19 -5.31
N HIS A 269 20.11 -21.45 -4.91
CA HIS A 269 19.16 -21.78 -3.84
C HIS A 269 19.44 -21.08 -2.50
N ILE A 270 20.72 -20.81 -2.18
CA ILE A 270 21.08 -20.10 -0.94
C ILE A 270 20.52 -18.68 -0.97
N TYR A 271 20.67 -18.01 -2.10
CA TYR A 271 20.17 -16.64 -2.30
C TYR A 271 18.64 -16.58 -2.35
N LEU A 272 18.00 -17.53 -3.03
CA LEU A 272 16.53 -17.64 -3.05
C LEU A 272 15.94 -17.87 -1.66
N ARG A 273 16.68 -18.61 -0.79
CA ARG A 273 16.27 -18.80 0.61
C ARG A 273 16.33 -17.50 1.39
N ASP A 274 17.36 -16.71 1.21
CA ASP A 274 17.51 -15.39 1.84
C ASP A 274 16.34 -14.46 1.45
N VAL A 275 16.03 -14.38 0.16
CA VAL A 275 14.87 -13.62 -0.34
C VAL A 275 13.55 -14.13 0.22
N PHE A 276 13.40 -15.46 0.38
CA PHE A 276 12.22 -16.04 1.02
C PHE A 276 12.10 -15.63 2.48
N ASP A 277 13.20 -15.65 3.23
CA ASP A 277 13.24 -15.23 4.64
C ASP A 277 12.92 -13.73 4.77
N HIS A 278 13.40 -12.88 3.84
CA HIS A 278 13.02 -11.48 3.73
C HIS A 278 11.52 -11.31 3.49
N CYS A 279 10.95 -12.05 2.55
CA CYS A 279 9.51 -12.02 2.28
C CYS A 279 8.66 -12.47 3.48
N LEU A 280 9.14 -13.47 4.22
CA LEU A 280 8.49 -13.94 5.44
C LEU A 280 8.48 -12.84 6.52
N ARG A 281 9.62 -12.18 6.74
CA ARG A 281 9.76 -11.06 7.67
C ARG A 281 8.78 -9.92 7.33
N ILE A 282 8.71 -9.51 6.05
CA ILE A 282 7.76 -8.47 5.61
C ILE A 282 6.31 -8.91 5.92
N ALA A 283 5.97 -10.18 5.66
CA ALA A 283 4.62 -10.69 5.93
C ALA A 283 4.26 -10.61 7.43
N GLU A 284 5.20 -10.95 8.31
CA GLU A 284 5.03 -10.88 9.77
C GLU A 284 4.87 -9.43 10.25
N MET A 285 5.68 -8.50 9.71
CA MET A 285 5.58 -7.08 10.05
C MET A 285 4.25 -6.48 9.60
N LEU A 286 3.77 -6.82 8.39
CA LEU A 286 2.46 -6.37 7.89
C LEU A 286 1.30 -6.89 8.76
N ASP A 287 1.39 -8.10 9.29
CA ASP A 287 0.39 -8.64 10.22
C ASP A 287 0.43 -7.88 11.55
N SER A 288 1.62 -7.54 12.07
CA SER A 288 1.79 -6.70 13.27
C SER A 288 1.19 -5.31 13.06
N TYR A 289 1.48 -4.65 11.94
CA TYR A 289 0.93 -3.32 11.63
C TYR A 289 -0.59 -3.32 11.47
N ARG A 290 -1.16 -4.41 10.94
CA ARG A 290 -2.62 -4.56 10.88
C ARG A 290 -3.22 -4.61 12.28
N ASP A 291 -2.60 -5.32 13.20
CA ASP A 291 -3.08 -5.45 14.57
C ASP A 291 -2.89 -4.11 15.32
N MET A 292 -1.77 -3.42 15.13
CA MET A 292 -1.57 -2.04 15.64
C MET A 292 -2.64 -1.08 15.11
N THR A 293 -2.88 -1.05 13.80
CA THR A 293 -3.91 -0.17 13.20
C THR A 293 -5.33 -0.49 13.72
N THR A 294 -5.58 -1.71 14.12
CA THR A 294 -6.86 -2.08 14.75
C THR A 294 -6.91 -1.53 16.18
N GLY A 295 -5.82 -1.64 16.94
CA GLY A 295 -5.68 -1.01 18.27
C GLY A 295 -5.84 0.50 18.25
N LEU A 296 -5.27 1.19 17.24
CA LEU A 296 -5.45 2.64 17.05
C LEU A 296 -6.93 3.02 16.88
N LEU A 297 -7.72 2.20 16.17
CA LEU A 297 -9.15 2.43 16.03
C LEU A 297 -9.89 2.32 17.37
N ASP A 298 -9.52 1.37 18.21
CA ASP A 298 -10.11 1.19 19.55
C ASP A 298 -9.76 2.37 20.47
N ILE A 299 -8.50 2.85 20.41
CA ILE A 299 -8.05 4.05 21.12
C ILE A 299 -8.85 5.27 20.64
N TYR A 300 -9.05 5.44 19.32
CA TYR A 300 -9.84 6.53 18.76
C TYR A 300 -11.27 6.55 19.33
N ILE A 301 -11.95 5.40 19.32
CA ILE A 301 -13.32 5.27 19.86
C ILE A 301 -13.35 5.62 21.33
N SER A 302 -12.38 5.13 22.11
CA SER A 302 -12.26 5.42 23.54
C SER A 302 -12.03 6.93 23.79
N SER A 303 -11.15 7.56 23.03
CA SER A 303 -10.85 8.99 23.15
C SER A 303 -12.07 9.88 22.82
N ILE A 304 -12.82 9.53 21.78
CA ILE A 304 -14.07 10.24 21.44
C ILE A 304 -15.12 10.06 22.54
N SER A 305 -15.24 8.83 23.09
CA SER A 305 -16.14 8.55 24.22
C SER A 305 -15.77 9.39 25.46
N ASN A 306 -14.48 9.47 25.80
CA ASN A 306 -13.99 10.29 26.91
C ASN A 306 -14.29 11.77 26.69
N ARG A 307 -14.04 12.29 25.49
CA ARG A 307 -14.37 13.69 25.14
C ARG A 307 -15.87 13.97 25.24
N MET A 308 -16.71 13.04 24.81
CA MET A 308 -18.17 13.16 24.95
C MET A 308 -18.56 13.21 26.44
N ASN A 309 -17.95 12.36 27.28
CA ASN A 309 -18.18 12.36 28.71
C ASN A 309 -17.77 13.68 29.36
N GLU A 310 -16.66 14.29 28.94
CA GLU A 310 -16.23 15.61 29.40
C GLU A 310 -17.24 16.70 29.04
N ILE A 311 -17.70 16.72 27.77
CA ILE A 311 -18.73 17.67 27.34
C ILE A 311 -20.03 17.47 28.15
N MET A 312 -20.44 16.21 28.36
CA MET A 312 -21.63 15.89 29.18
C MET A 312 -21.45 16.33 30.63
N LYS A 313 -20.25 16.18 31.26
CA LYS A 313 -19.97 16.69 32.59
C LYS A 313 -20.17 18.20 32.66
N VAL A 314 -19.56 18.95 31.71
CA VAL A 314 -19.70 20.42 31.68
C VAL A 314 -21.16 20.81 31.54
N LEU A 315 -21.90 20.20 30.60
CA LEU A 315 -23.32 20.48 30.40
C LEU A 315 -24.15 20.20 31.66
N THR A 316 -23.87 19.06 32.34
CA THR A 316 -24.55 18.64 33.55
C THR A 316 -24.28 19.61 34.68
N ILE A 317 -23.04 20.11 34.86
CA ILE A 317 -22.69 21.11 35.86
C ILE A 317 -23.49 22.41 35.64
N PHE A 318 -23.49 22.93 34.39
CA PHE A 318 -24.25 24.12 34.05
C PHE A 318 -25.76 23.91 34.32
N ALA A 319 -26.35 22.84 33.82
CA ALA A 319 -27.75 22.55 33.99
C ALA A 319 -28.14 22.41 35.48
N SER A 320 -27.33 21.69 36.25
CA SER A 320 -27.59 21.46 37.68
C SER A 320 -27.56 22.75 38.50
N ILE A 321 -26.73 23.75 38.13
CA ILE A 321 -26.66 25.04 38.81
C ILE A 321 -27.80 25.96 38.36
N PHE A 322 -28.05 26.09 37.05
CA PHE A 322 -28.98 27.07 36.52
C PHE A 322 -30.44 26.66 36.65
N ILE A 323 -30.78 25.39 36.56
CA ILE A 323 -32.18 24.92 36.62
C ILE A 323 -32.84 25.32 37.97
N PRO A 324 -32.25 25.01 39.15
CA PRO A 324 -32.84 25.44 40.42
C PRO A 324 -32.93 26.96 40.58
N LEU A 325 -31.89 27.69 40.14
CA LEU A 325 -31.89 29.14 40.22
C LEU A 325 -32.99 29.77 39.34
N THR A 326 -33.12 29.27 38.09
CA THR A 326 -34.15 29.74 37.17
C THR A 326 -35.55 29.40 37.69
N PHE A 327 -35.75 28.20 38.27
CA PHE A 327 -37.01 27.80 38.85
C PHE A 327 -37.43 28.76 39.99
N ILE A 328 -36.52 29.06 40.90
CA ILE A 328 -36.78 30.02 42.03
C ILE A 328 -37.08 31.40 41.46
N THR A 329 -36.27 31.90 40.53
CA THR A 329 -36.49 33.20 39.88
C THR A 329 -37.82 33.26 39.16
N GLY A 330 -38.22 32.13 38.50
CA GLY A 330 -39.51 31.99 37.81
C GLY A 330 -40.70 32.11 38.75
N ILE A 331 -40.63 31.52 39.96
CA ILE A 331 -41.66 31.66 40.99
C ILE A 331 -41.84 33.10 41.40
N TYR A 332 -40.73 33.78 41.73
CA TYR A 332 -40.76 35.21 42.13
C TYR A 332 -41.03 36.17 40.96
N GLY A 333 -40.95 35.71 39.71
CA GLY A 333 -41.34 36.46 38.54
C GLY A 333 -42.84 36.29 38.13
N MET A 334 -43.62 35.50 38.87
CA MET A 334 -45.06 35.31 38.59
C MET A 334 -45.86 36.54 39.09
N ASN A 335 -46.93 36.87 38.35
CA ASN A 335 -47.82 38.00 38.69
C ASN A 335 -48.98 37.51 39.55
N PHE A 336 -48.70 37.11 40.81
CA PHE A 336 -49.71 36.85 41.80
C PHE A 336 -50.02 38.11 42.62
N ASP A 337 -51.30 38.36 42.91
CA ASP A 337 -51.72 39.54 43.67
C ASP A 337 -51.34 39.47 45.15
N ASP A 338 -51.12 38.25 45.69
CA ASP A 338 -50.75 38.05 47.10
C ASP A 338 -49.52 37.13 47.18
N MET A 339 -48.33 37.76 47.33
CA MET A 339 -47.05 37.10 47.63
C MET A 339 -46.48 37.71 48.89
N PRO A 340 -46.71 37.15 50.10
CA PRO A 340 -46.30 37.74 51.39
C PRO A 340 -44.83 38.03 51.48
N GLU A 341 -43.96 37.18 50.83
CA GLU A 341 -42.51 37.26 50.88
C GLU A 341 -41.98 38.53 50.19
N LEU A 342 -42.67 39.07 49.19
CA LEU A 342 -42.26 40.31 48.50
C LEU A 342 -42.33 41.55 49.36
N HIS A 343 -43.08 41.54 50.44
CA HIS A 343 -43.22 42.64 51.37
C HIS A 343 -42.18 42.61 52.49
N TRP A 344 -41.31 41.59 52.57
CA TRP A 344 -40.26 41.52 53.55
C TRP A 344 -39.03 42.32 53.12
N PRO A 345 -38.51 43.20 53.97
CA PRO A 345 -37.33 44.05 53.66
C PRO A 345 -36.08 43.23 53.38
N TRP A 346 -35.99 42.04 53.92
CA TRP A 346 -34.85 41.10 53.77
C TRP A 346 -35.05 40.05 52.70
N ALA A 347 -36.16 40.00 51.97
CA ALA A 347 -36.44 39.01 51.02
C ALA A 347 -35.41 38.97 49.85
N TYR A 348 -35.08 40.15 49.33
CA TYR A 348 -34.10 40.30 48.24
C TYR A 348 -32.68 39.83 48.61
N PRO A 349 -32.08 40.33 49.73
CA PRO A 349 -30.78 39.82 50.19
C PRO A 349 -30.80 38.34 50.56
N ALA A 350 -31.88 37.82 51.14
CA ALA A 350 -32.00 36.42 51.48
C ALA A 350 -32.04 35.54 50.22
N LEU A 351 -32.71 36.00 49.15
CA LEU A 351 -32.75 35.29 47.87
C LEU A 351 -31.37 35.21 47.24
N TRP A 352 -30.58 36.29 47.27
CA TRP A 352 -29.20 36.26 46.81
C TRP A 352 -28.32 35.34 47.66
N GLY A 353 -28.51 35.33 48.98
CA GLY A 353 -27.85 34.37 49.86
C GLY A 353 -28.15 32.91 49.52
N LEU A 354 -29.42 32.64 49.20
CA LEU A 354 -29.87 31.31 48.75
C LEU A 354 -29.23 30.90 47.40
N PHE A 355 -29.20 31.82 46.42
CA PHE A 355 -28.56 31.55 45.12
C PHE A 355 -27.07 31.26 45.29
N ILE A 356 -26.35 32.04 46.06
CA ILE A 356 -24.92 31.82 46.32
C ILE A 356 -24.69 30.51 47.07
N SER A 357 -25.57 30.16 48.02
CA SER A 357 -25.48 28.90 48.76
C SER A 357 -25.71 27.68 47.85
N ILE A 358 -26.72 27.73 46.97
CA ILE A 358 -27.00 26.65 46.02
C ILE A 358 -25.85 26.51 45.04
N ALA A 359 -25.43 27.61 44.38
CA ALA A 359 -24.34 27.57 43.39
C ALA A 359 -23.02 27.13 44.04
N GLY A 360 -22.66 27.71 45.18
CA GLY A 360 -21.43 27.34 45.92
C GLY A 360 -21.43 25.92 46.43
N GLY A 361 -22.55 25.45 46.97
CA GLY A 361 -22.73 24.07 47.43
C GLY A 361 -22.57 23.06 46.29
N LEU A 362 -23.16 23.33 45.11
CA LEU A 362 -23.04 22.48 43.93
C LEU A 362 -21.62 22.50 43.36
N LEU A 363 -20.95 23.66 43.31
CA LEU A 363 -19.55 23.74 42.87
C LEU A 363 -18.61 22.93 43.79
N VAL A 364 -18.79 23.05 45.11
CA VAL A 364 -18.03 22.24 46.08
C VAL A 364 -18.32 20.74 45.90
N TYR A 365 -19.57 20.38 45.68
CA TYR A 365 -19.96 19.00 45.43
C TYR A 365 -19.26 18.46 44.18
N PHE A 366 -19.33 19.17 43.02
CA PHE A 366 -18.68 18.72 41.78
C PHE A 366 -17.16 18.69 41.90
N LYS A 367 -16.53 19.66 42.60
CA LYS A 367 -15.10 19.64 42.88
C LYS A 367 -14.68 18.42 43.69
N ARG A 368 -15.45 18.03 44.73
CA ARG A 368 -15.20 16.81 45.50
C ARG A 368 -15.35 15.51 44.67
N ARG A 369 -16.16 15.54 43.65
CA ARG A 369 -16.35 14.42 42.74
C ARG A 369 -15.34 14.38 41.57
N HIS A 370 -14.37 15.29 41.57
CA HIS A 370 -13.39 15.43 40.48
C HIS A 370 -14.04 15.65 39.08
N TRP A 371 -15.16 16.41 39.07
CA TRP A 371 -15.81 16.81 37.82
C TRP A 371 -15.33 18.21 37.35
N LEU A 372 -14.70 18.96 38.24
CA LEU A 372 -14.03 20.24 38.03
C LEU A 372 -12.56 20.11 38.36
#